data_4da98a2285c62bd031e1b52d74d45628
#
_entry.id   4da98a2285c62bd031e1b52d74d45628
#
_cell.length_a   1.000
_cell.length_b   1.000
_cell.length_c   1.000
_cell.angle_alpha   90.00
_cell.angle_beta   90.00
_cell.angle_gamma   90.00
#
_symmetry.space_group_name_H-M   'P 1'
#
loop_
_entity.id
_entity.type
_entity.pdbx_description
1 polymer ?
#
loop_
_entity_poly.entity_id
_entity_poly.type
_entity_poly.pdbx_seq_one_letter_code
_entity_poly.pdbx_strand_id
1 'polypeptide(L)'
;MLEDLLFSANAVVPIFLLIMLGYMLTRLKVWDAHFLKIANEVCFKCLLPVLLFYNVASSNIFEVFNGNLILYVCLCACVLCGGLFLIVPLLVKDNKRRGVLIQGTFRSNFLLFGVPLGLSIGGESGATLAAVVASFYVPVINMLSVISLYAFSDSENKNLKAALLGIVKNPLIIGGVSGIVFSIIRNYIGFEIPEMIDTTLFNIKSTATPLAFLILGGDLKFGSMLRNIKFSVFS
;
A
#
# COMPACT_ATOMS: atom_id res chain seq x y z
N MET A 1 -2.01 -15.82 -26.46
CA MET A 1 -0.68 -16.02 -25.84
C MET A 1 0.27 -14.85 -26.03
N LEU A 2 0.62 -14.45 -27.28
CA LEU A 2 1.52 -13.30 -27.49
C LEU A 2 0.86 -11.98 -27.08
N GLU A 3 -0.40 -11.79 -27.36
CA GLU A 3 -1.18 -10.62 -26.95
C GLU A 3 -1.33 -10.53 -25.45
N ASP A 4 -1.59 -11.64 -24.76
CA ASP A 4 -1.67 -11.69 -23.29
C ASP A 4 -0.32 -11.40 -22.64
N LEU A 5 0.78 -11.85 -23.26
CA LEU A 5 2.13 -11.55 -22.82
C LEU A 5 2.46 -10.06 -23.00
N LEU A 6 2.12 -9.48 -24.17
CA LEU A 6 2.31 -8.06 -24.43
C LEU A 6 1.45 -7.19 -23.49
N PHE A 7 0.21 -7.58 -23.25
CA PHE A 7 -0.68 -6.91 -22.28
C PHE A 7 -0.06 -6.91 -20.87
N SER A 8 0.38 -8.08 -20.41
CA SER A 8 1.02 -8.22 -19.09
C SER A 8 2.32 -7.43 -19.01
N ALA A 9 3.13 -7.45 -20.08
CA ALA A 9 4.36 -6.67 -20.15
C ALA A 9 4.09 -5.16 -20.09
N ASN A 10 3.11 -4.67 -20.84
CA ASN A 10 2.72 -3.24 -20.83
C ASN A 10 2.24 -2.77 -19.45
N ALA A 11 1.62 -3.64 -18.66
CA ALA A 11 1.21 -3.31 -17.30
C ALA A 11 2.38 -3.27 -16.30
N VAL A 12 3.36 -4.16 -16.47
CA VAL A 12 4.40 -4.42 -15.46
C VAL A 12 5.72 -3.73 -15.78
N VAL A 13 6.13 -3.68 -17.05
CA VAL A 13 7.42 -3.11 -17.47
C VAL A 13 7.57 -1.64 -17.04
N PRO A 14 6.57 -0.74 -17.18
CA PRO A 14 6.70 0.65 -16.74
C PRO A 14 7.03 0.78 -15.25
N ILE A 15 6.45 -0.09 -14.40
CA ILE A 15 6.72 -0.14 -12.96
C ILE A 15 8.20 -0.48 -12.71
N PHE A 16 8.70 -1.53 -13.38
CA PHE A 16 10.11 -1.92 -13.27
C PHE A 16 11.07 -0.87 -13.78
N LEU A 17 10.73 -0.17 -14.86
CA LEU A 17 11.55 0.93 -15.39
C LEU A 17 11.66 2.09 -14.41
N LEU A 18 10.56 2.45 -13.72
CA LEU A 18 10.59 3.48 -12.67
C LEU A 18 11.46 3.03 -11.49
N ILE A 19 11.33 1.78 -11.03
CA ILE A 19 12.17 1.23 -9.97
C ILE A 19 13.65 1.24 -10.37
N MET A 20 13.95 0.82 -11.60
CA MET A 20 15.32 0.82 -12.13
C MET A 20 15.88 2.23 -12.21
N LEU A 21 15.10 3.20 -12.67
CA LEU A 21 15.51 4.61 -12.73
C LEU A 21 15.81 5.15 -11.32
N GLY A 22 14.96 4.88 -10.33
CA GLY A 22 15.21 5.28 -8.94
C GLY A 22 16.50 4.67 -8.38
N TYR A 23 16.76 3.39 -8.66
CA TYR A 23 18.01 2.73 -8.31
C TYR A 23 19.22 3.39 -8.96
N MET A 24 19.14 3.73 -10.25
CA MET A 24 20.21 4.43 -10.98
C MET A 24 20.49 5.80 -10.40
N LEU A 25 19.46 6.60 -10.09
CA LEU A 25 19.62 7.93 -9.49
C LEU A 25 20.40 7.89 -8.16
N THR A 26 20.13 6.89 -7.34
CA THR A 26 20.86 6.69 -6.08
C THR A 26 22.30 6.19 -6.33
N ARG A 27 22.52 5.31 -7.31
CA ARG A 27 23.87 4.85 -7.70
C ARG A 27 24.73 5.94 -8.28
N LEU A 28 24.15 6.84 -9.06
CA LEU A 28 24.80 8.02 -9.62
C LEU A 28 24.98 9.14 -8.59
N LYS A 29 24.57 8.92 -7.33
CA LYS A 29 24.64 9.90 -6.23
C LYS A 29 23.87 11.20 -6.49
N VAL A 30 22.87 11.17 -7.40
CA VAL A 30 21.92 12.27 -7.61
C VAL A 30 20.98 12.33 -6.40
N TRP A 31 20.58 11.15 -5.87
CA TRP A 31 19.79 11.01 -4.66
C TRP A 31 20.63 10.42 -3.54
N ASP A 32 20.53 11.04 -2.36
CA ASP A 32 21.12 10.53 -1.13
C ASP A 32 20.05 9.92 -0.19
N ALA A 33 20.49 9.28 0.87
CA ALA A 33 19.60 8.65 1.86
C ALA A 33 18.70 9.68 2.58
N HIS A 34 19.16 10.93 2.72
CA HIS A 34 18.38 12.00 3.35
C HIS A 34 17.22 12.41 2.47
N PHE A 35 17.47 12.63 1.18
CA PHE A 35 16.43 12.93 0.19
C PHE A 35 15.40 11.80 0.12
N LEU A 36 15.83 10.54 0.01
CA LEU A 36 14.91 9.39 -0.05
C LEU A 36 13.99 9.32 1.18
N LYS A 37 14.52 9.59 2.37
CA LYS A 37 13.71 9.64 3.60
C LYS A 37 12.65 10.73 3.54
N ILE A 38 13.01 11.95 3.15
CA ILE A 38 12.06 13.07 3.04
C ILE A 38 11.04 12.81 1.94
N ALA A 39 11.46 12.35 0.76
CA ALA A 39 10.59 12.02 -0.35
C ALA A 39 9.58 10.94 0.03
N ASN A 40 10.02 9.90 0.76
CA ASN A 40 9.13 8.85 1.28
C ASN A 40 8.11 9.41 2.28
N GLU A 41 8.50 10.31 3.17
CA GLU A 41 7.57 10.97 4.09
C GLU A 41 6.52 11.81 3.35
N VAL A 42 6.91 12.58 2.36
CA VAL A 42 5.99 13.37 1.53
C VAL A 42 5.04 12.46 0.76
N CYS A 43 5.57 11.39 0.18
CA CYS A 43 4.77 10.40 -0.55
C CYS A 43 3.71 9.77 0.36
N PHE A 44 4.09 9.31 1.55
CA PHE A 44 3.19 8.62 2.49
C PHE A 44 2.22 9.55 3.21
N LYS A 45 2.65 10.78 3.55
CA LYS A 45 1.83 11.72 4.34
C LYS A 45 0.93 12.61 3.47
N CYS A 46 1.27 12.80 2.19
CA CYS A 46 0.55 13.71 1.30
C CYS A 46 0.08 13.03 0.00
N LEU A 47 1.00 12.53 -0.84
CA LEU A 47 0.65 12.12 -2.20
C LEU A 47 -0.25 10.88 -2.24
N LEU A 48 0.09 9.83 -1.51
CA LEU A 48 -0.72 8.59 -1.47
C LEU A 48 -2.10 8.78 -0.81
N PRO A 49 -2.26 9.54 0.28
CA PRO A 49 -3.59 9.91 0.79
C PRO A 49 -4.43 10.67 -0.23
N VAL A 50 -3.84 11.63 -0.95
CA VAL A 50 -4.55 12.37 -2.02
C VAL A 50 -4.91 11.43 -3.19
N LEU A 51 -4.04 10.49 -3.55
CA LEU A 51 -4.34 9.46 -4.55
C LEU A 51 -5.57 8.65 -4.16
N LEU A 52 -5.62 8.15 -2.92
CA LEU A 52 -6.77 7.40 -2.42
C LEU A 52 -8.03 8.24 -2.39
N PHE A 53 -7.93 9.44 -1.81
CA PHE A 53 -9.04 10.39 -1.76
C PHE A 53 -9.61 10.65 -3.16
N TYR A 54 -8.76 11.07 -4.10
CA TYR A 54 -9.19 11.46 -5.43
C TYR A 54 -9.86 10.32 -6.19
N ASN A 55 -9.24 9.13 -6.23
CA ASN A 55 -9.79 7.98 -6.94
C ASN A 55 -11.18 7.58 -6.42
N VAL A 56 -11.41 7.69 -5.11
CA VAL A 56 -12.69 7.36 -4.50
C VAL A 56 -13.69 8.52 -4.64
N ALA A 57 -13.26 9.77 -4.38
CA ALA A 57 -14.10 10.95 -4.44
C ALA A 57 -14.62 11.27 -5.83
N SER A 58 -13.80 10.99 -6.88
CA SER A 58 -14.17 11.23 -8.28
C SER A 58 -15.10 10.16 -8.85
N SER A 59 -15.28 9.03 -8.17
CA SER A 59 -16.11 7.92 -8.63
C SER A 59 -17.51 7.95 -8.03
N ASN A 60 -18.45 7.26 -8.70
CA ASN A 60 -19.71 6.88 -8.07
C ASN A 60 -19.48 5.65 -7.20
N ILE A 61 -19.35 5.86 -5.88
CA ILE A 61 -19.05 4.76 -4.96
C ILE A 61 -20.12 3.67 -4.99
N PHE A 62 -21.39 4.01 -5.26
CA PHE A 62 -22.50 3.05 -5.29
C PHE A 62 -22.39 2.07 -6.47
N GLU A 63 -21.73 2.46 -7.57
CA GLU A 63 -21.47 1.59 -8.72
C GLU A 63 -20.24 0.70 -8.52
N VAL A 64 -19.21 1.22 -7.85
CA VAL A 64 -17.91 0.55 -7.69
C VAL A 64 -17.84 -0.26 -6.38
N PHE A 65 -18.68 0.07 -5.39
CA PHE A 65 -18.67 -0.60 -4.09
C PHE A 65 -19.16 -2.04 -4.20
N ASN A 66 -18.24 -2.97 -3.99
CA ASN A 66 -18.55 -4.39 -3.93
C ASN A 66 -18.22 -4.94 -2.53
N GLY A 67 -19.24 -4.96 -1.66
CA GLY A 67 -19.08 -5.40 -0.27
C GLY A 67 -18.60 -6.86 -0.15
N ASN A 68 -19.02 -7.74 -1.06
CA ASN A 68 -18.59 -9.14 -1.09
C ASN A 68 -17.11 -9.26 -1.42
N LEU A 69 -16.62 -8.47 -2.40
CA LEU A 69 -15.21 -8.43 -2.76
C LEU A 69 -14.35 -7.90 -1.60
N ILE A 70 -14.78 -6.81 -0.97
CA ILE A 70 -14.08 -6.22 0.18
C ILE A 70 -14.00 -7.22 1.33
N LEU A 71 -15.15 -7.85 1.67
CA LEU A 71 -15.22 -8.87 2.71
C LEU A 71 -14.31 -10.05 2.38
N TYR A 72 -14.34 -10.55 1.15
CA TYR A 72 -13.49 -11.65 0.69
C TYR A 72 -12.00 -11.35 0.86
N VAL A 73 -11.56 -10.18 0.38
CA VAL A 73 -10.14 -9.76 0.47
C VAL A 73 -9.71 -9.61 1.94
N CYS A 74 -10.54 -9.01 2.79
CA CYS A 74 -10.25 -8.87 4.22
C CYS A 74 -10.22 -10.23 4.93
N LEU A 75 -11.15 -11.14 4.60
CA LEU A 75 -11.17 -12.50 5.16
C LEU A 75 -9.92 -13.29 4.74
N CYS A 76 -9.52 -13.22 3.47
CA CYS A 76 -8.28 -13.87 3.01
C CYS A 76 -7.06 -13.37 3.79
N ALA A 77 -6.97 -12.07 4.06
CA ALA A 77 -5.90 -11.51 4.88
C ALA A 77 -5.93 -12.05 6.32
N CYS A 78 -7.11 -12.12 6.93
CA CYS A 78 -7.28 -12.66 8.28
C CYS A 78 -6.93 -14.15 8.34
N VAL A 79 -7.39 -14.95 7.38
CA VAL A 79 -7.10 -16.40 7.30
C VAL A 79 -5.60 -16.63 7.09
N LEU A 80 -4.96 -15.89 6.19
CA LEU A 80 -3.52 -15.98 5.96
C LEU A 80 -2.74 -15.61 7.22
N CYS A 81 -3.07 -14.51 7.86
CA CYS A 81 -2.45 -14.08 9.12
C CYS A 81 -2.65 -15.14 10.22
N GLY A 82 -3.88 -15.64 10.41
CA GLY A 82 -4.19 -16.69 11.37
C GLY A 82 -3.44 -17.99 11.13
N GLY A 83 -3.35 -18.43 9.87
CA GLY A 83 -2.52 -19.58 9.47
C GLY A 83 -1.05 -19.40 9.81
N LEU A 84 -0.50 -18.20 9.57
CA LEU A 84 0.89 -17.87 9.92
C LEU A 84 1.11 -17.85 11.45
N PHE A 85 0.14 -17.42 12.23
CA PHE A 85 0.20 -17.51 13.72
C PHE A 85 0.31 -18.94 14.22
N LEU A 86 -0.23 -19.93 13.49
CA LEU A 86 -0.12 -21.36 13.82
C LEU A 86 1.19 -21.96 13.31
N ILE A 87 1.62 -21.63 12.07
CA ILE A 87 2.74 -22.27 11.40
C ILE A 87 4.09 -21.69 11.86
N VAL A 88 4.23 -20.36 11.93
CA VAL A 88 5.53 -19.71 12.21
C VAL A 88 6.10 -20.09 13.60
N PRO A 89 5.31 -20.21 14.69
CA PRO A 89 5.84 -20.65 15.96
C PRO A 89 6.40 -22.07 15.96
N LEU A 90 5.97 -22.93 15.02
CA LEU A 90 6.50 -24.29 14.87
C LEU A 90 7.87 -24.30 14.20
N LEU A 91 8.14 -23.32 13.31
CA LEU A 91 9.35 -23.21 12.52
C LEU A 91 10.43 -22.34 13.17
N VAL A 92 10.02 -21.30 13.92
CA VAL A 92 10.91 -20.28 14.48
C VAL A 92 10.80 -20.23 15.99
N LYS A 93 11.93 -20.40 16.70
CA LYS A 93 11.97 -20.41 18.17
C LYS A 93 11.99 -19.01 18.79
N ASP A 94 12.59 -18.03 18.11
CA ASP A 94 12.75 -16.65 18.61
C ASP A 94 11.45 -15.85 18.45
N ASN A 95 10.90 -15.40 19.57
CA ASN A 95 9.64 -14.64 19.58
C ASN A 95 9.70 -13.36 18.75
N LYS A 96 10.78 -12.58 18.82
CA LYS A 96 10.90 -11.33 18.04
C LYS A 96 10.87 -11.60 16.54
N ARG A 97 11.54 -12.67 16.11
CA ARG A 97 11.55 -13.08 14.70
C ARG A 97 10.18 -13.58 14.24
N ARG A 98 9.40 -14.24 15.11
CA ARG A 98 8.04 -14.70 14.79
C ARG A 98 7.16 -13.56 14.33
N GLY A 99 7.04 -12.50 15.15
CA GLY A 99 6.20 -11.33 14.82
C GLY A 99 6.60 -10.65 13.51
N VAL A 100 7.91 -10.49 13.28
CA VAL A 100 8.45 -9.88 12.06
C VAL A 100 8.18 -10.76 10.83
N LEU A 101 8.37 -12.08 10.92
CA LEU A 101 8.13 -13.01 9.82
C LEU A 101 6.65 -13.08 9.47
N ILE A 102 5.76 -13.19 10.46
CA ILE A 102 4.31 -13.18 10.25
C ILE A 102 3.93 -11.91 9.50
N GLN A 103 4.31 -10.74 10.04
CA GLN A 103 4.02 -9.45 9.40
C GLN A 103 4.61 -9.36 7.98
N GLY A 104 5.87 -9.74 7.80
CA GLY A 104 6.55 -9.66 6.51
C GLY A 104 5.95 -10.55 5.44
N THR A 105 5.31 -11.67 5.83
CA THR A 105 4.73 -12.64 4.90
C THR A 105 3.33 -12.22 4.43
N PHE A 106 2.44 -11.75 5.32
CA PHE A 106 1.06 -11.43 4.92
C PHE A 106 0.88 -9.96 4.49
N ARG A 107 1.77 -9.06 4.91
CA ARG A 107 1.64 -7.64 4.61
C ARG A 107 2.01 -7.34 3.17
N SER A 108 1.01 -7.31 2.30
CA SER A 108 1.20 -6.84 0.93
C SER A 108 1.28 -5.31 0.85
N ASN A 109 2.01 -4.81 -0.13
CA ASN A 109 2.00 -3.38 -0.48
C ASN A 109 0.91 -3.11 -1.53
N PHE A 110 -0.35 -3.44 -1.14
CA PHE A 110 -1.51 -3.41 -2.04
C PHE A 110 -1.72 -2.02 -2.67
N LEU A 111 -1.53 -0.93 -1.91
CA LEU A 111 -1.74 0.41 -2.43
C LEU A 111 -0.74 0.75 -3.55
N LEU A 112 0.53 0.39 -3.37
CA LEU A 112 1.58 0.73 -4.33
C LEU A 112 1.45 -0.05 -5.64
N PHE A 113 1.05 -1.31 -5.59
CA PHE A 113 0.94 -2.16 -6.76
C PHE A 113 -0.50 -2.36 -7.25
N GLY A 114 -1.47 -2.46 -6.35
CA GLY A 114 -2.86 -2.76 -6.69
C GLY A 114 -3.54 -1.65 -7.48
N VAL A 115 -3.35 -0.39 -7.11
CA VAL A 115 -3.96 0.75 -7.85
C VAL A 115 -3.38 0.89 -9.26
N PRO A 116 -2.05 0.90 -9.48
CA PRO A 116 -1.48 0.95 -10.84
C PRO A 116 -1.83 -0.25 -11.71
N LEU A 117 -1.85 -1.46 -11.14
CA LEU A 117 -2.26 -2.66 -11.86
C LEU A 117 -3.75 -2.60 -12.21
N GLY A 118 -4.59 -2.14 -11.29
CA GLY A 118 -6.01 -1.88 -11.53
C GLY A 118 -6.21 -0.91 -12.69
N LEU A 119 -5.44 0.18 -12.72
CA LEU A 119 -5.44 1.16 -13.81
C LEU A 119 -5.03 0.52 -15.14
N SER A 120 -3.98 -0.29 -15.14
CA SER A 120 -3.45 -0.93 -16.36
C SER A 120 -4.41 -1.98 -16.93
N ILE A 121 -5.16 -2.69 -16.07
CA ILE A 121 -6.05 -3.78 -16.48
C ILE A 121 -7.47 -3.28 -16.78
N GLY A 122 -8.01 -2.41 -15.94
CA GLY A 122 -9.40 -1.96 -15.98
C GLY A 122 -9.58 -0.45 -16.18
N GLY A 123 -8.52 0.27 -16.55
CA GLY A 123 -8.56 1.72 -16.68
C GLY A 123 -8.89 2.43 -15.36
N GLU A 124 -9.48 3.61 -15.46
CA GLU A 124 -9.86 4.42 -14.27
C GLU A 124 -10.84 3.66 -13.35
N SER A 125 -11.74 2.84 -13.90
CA SER A 125 -12.66 2.01 -13.10
C SER A 125 -11.91 0.96 -12.28
N GLY A 126 -10.88 0.33 -12.85
CA GLY A 126 -10.01 -0.62 -12.15
C GLY A 126 -9.19 0.05 -11.05
N ALA A 127 -8.63 1.23 -11.32
CA ALA A 127 -7.92 2.02 -10.32
C ALA A 127 -8.83 2.43 -9.16
N THR A 128 -10.06 2.86 -9.47
CA THR A 128 -11.07 3.22 -8.49
C THR A 128 -11.47 2.03 -7.62
N LEU A 129 -11.76 0.88 -8.22
CA LEU A 129 -12.08 -0.35 -7.49
C LEU A 129 -10.94 -0.73 -6.54
N ALA A 130 -9.69 -0.70 -7.01
CA ALA A 130 -8.52 -0.97 -6.19
C ALA A 130 -8.37 0.05 -5.04
N ALA A 131 -8.65 1.33 -5.27
CA ALA A 131 -8.61 2.37 -4.24
C ALA A 131 -9.72 2.19 -3.18
N VAL A 132 -10.94 1.83 -3.61
CA VAL A 132 -12.04 1.51 -2.69
C VAL A 132 -11.68 0.29 -1.84
N VAL A 133 -11.22 -0.79 -2.44
CA VAL A 133 -10.75 -1.98 -1.71
C VAL A 133 -9.62 -1.63 -0.74
N ALA A 134 -8.63 -0.83 -1.18
CA ALA A 134 -7.51 -0.39 -0.33
C ALA A 134 -7.99 0.38 0.90
N SER A 135 -9.03 1.20 0.77
CA SER A 135 -9.57 2.01 1.88
C SER A 135 -10.07 1.16 3.05
N PHE A 136 -10.52 -0.07 2.78
CA PHE A 136 -10.94 -1.04 3.81
C PHE A 136 -9.83 -2.02 4.18
N TYR A 137 -9.07 -2.49 3.19
CA TYR A 137 -8.01 -3.48 3.37
C TYR A 137 -6.82 -2.94 4.16
N VAL A 138 -6.38 -1.69 3.89
CA VAL A 138 -5.22 -1.09 4.57
C VAL A 138 -5.40 -0.98 6.09
N PRO A 139 -6.56 -0.53 6.62
CA PRO A 139 -6.83 -0.58 8.05
C PRO A 139 -6.72 -1.98 8.65
N VAL A 140 -7.30 -2.98 7.98
CA VAL A 140 -7.28 -4.39 8.43
C VAL A 140 -5.85 -4.92 8.49
N ILE A 141 -5.07 -4.76 7.42
CA ILE A 141 -3.66 -5.18 7.37
C ILE A 141 -2.82 -4.47 8.42
N ASN A 142 -3.03 -3.19 8.65
CA ASN A 142 -2.30 -2.44 9.68
C ASN A 142 -2.66 -2.95 11.09
N MET A 143 -3.95 -3.25 11.34
CA MET A 143 -4.38 -3.83 12.60
C MET A 143 -3.75 -5.21 12.84
N LEU A 144 -3.81 -6.10 11.85
CA LEU A 144 -3.19 -7.44 11.92
C LEU A 144 -1.67 -7.35 12.11
N SER A 145 -1.00 -6.38 11.47
CA SER A 145 0.43 -6.14 11.62
C SER A 145 0.79 -5.73 13.06
N VAL A 146 0.01 -4.81 13.63
CA VAL A 146 0.21 -4.39 15.03
C VAL A 146 -0.02 -5.55 15.98
N ILE A 147 -1.09 -6.33 15.77
CA ILE A 147 -1.39 -7.53 16.58
C ILE A 147 -0.25 -8.54 16.50
N SER A 148 0.29 -8.80 15.30
CA SER A 148 1.38 -9.75 15.09
C SER A 148 2.65 -9.34 15.83
N LEU A 149 3.06 -8.08 15.72
CA LEU A 149 4.23 -7.57 16.42
C LEU A 149 4.04 -7.54 17.94
N TYR A 150 2.84 -7.18 18.37
CA TYR A 150 2.50 -7.08 19.78
C TYR A 150 2.45 -8.46 20.47
N ALA A 151 1.85 -9.46 19.81
CA ALA A 151 1.72 -10.81 20.36
C ALA A 151 3.07 -11.47 20.67
N PHE A 152 4.08 -11.20 19.82
CA PHE A 152 5.43 -11.77 19.92
C PHE A 152 6.48 -10.78 20.46
N SER A 153 6.07 -9.63 21.00
CA SER A 153 6.97 -8.67 21.63
C SER A 153 7.33 -9.08 23.05
N ASP A 154 8.60 -8.97 23.43
CA ASP A 154 9.08 -9.16 24.81
C ASP A 154 8.97 -7.89 25.68
N SER A 155 8.39 -6.81 25.16
CA SER A 155 8.30 -5.52 25.85
C SER A 155 7.32 -5.57 27.02
N GLU A 156 7.75 -5.18 28.21
CA GLU A 156 6.90 -5.10 29.43
C GLU A 156 5.84 -3.98 29.32
N ASN A 157 6.10 -2.90 28.59
CA ASN A 157 5.20 -1.77 28.37
C ASN A 157 4.42 -1.89 27.06
N LYS A 158 3.46 -2.82 27.04
CA LYS A 158 2.60 -3.03 25.87
C LYS A 158 1.38 -2.10 25.94
N ASN A 159 1.34 -1.04 25.13
CA ASN A 159 0.17 -0.18 24.98
C ASN A 159 -0.54 -0.42 23.65
N LEU A 160 -1.38 -1.46 23.60
CA LEU A 160 -2.17 -1.84 22.42
C LEU A 160 -3.12 -0.72 21.99
N LYS A 161 -3.71 0.03 22.94
CA LYS A 161 -4.60 1.17 22.62
C LYS A 161 -3.87 2.27 21.83
N ALA A 162 -2.66 2.65 22.26
CA ALA A 162 -1.87 3.65 21.55
C ALA A 162 -1.47 3.19 20.13
N ALA A 163 -1.12 1.91 19.99
CA ALA A 163 -0.80 1.32 18.70
C ALA A 163 -2.01 1.28 17.75
N LEU A 164 -3.18 0.88 18.25
CA LEU A 164 -4.43 0.90 17.47
C LEU A 164 -4.90 2.33 17.13
N LEU A 165 -4.74 3.29 18.05
CA LEU A 165 -5.05 4.69 17.79
C LEU A 165 -4.16 5.27 16.67
N GLY A 166 -2.92 4.82 16.57
CA GLY A 166 -2.01 5.16 15.48
C GLY A 166 -2.53 4.73 14.10
N ILE A 167 -3.31 3.63 14.03
CA ILE A 167 -3.94 3.18 12.79
C ILE A 167 -4.98 4.18 12.32
N VAL A 168 -5.87 4.63 13.20
CA VAL A 168 -6.94 5.60 12.86
C VAL A 168 -6.35 6.94 12.42
N LYS A 169 -5.18 7.32 12.96
CA LYS A 169 -4.46 8.54 12.59
C LYS A 169 -3.59 8.37 11.33
N ASN A 170 -3.61 7.20 10.70
CA ASN A 170 -2.82 6.96 9.49
C ASN A 170 -3.37 7.81 8.33
N PRO A 171 -2.54 8.64 7.67
CA PRO A 171 -2.98 9.53 6.59
C PRO A 171 -3.61 8.78 5.41
N LEU A 172 -3.19 7.54 5.12
CA LEU A 172 -3.80 6.71 4.08
C LEU A 172 -5.25 6.35 4.42
N ILE A 173 -5.53 6.03 5.68
CA ILE A 173 -6.88 5.72 6.15
C ILE A 173 -7.75 6.97 6.09
N ILE A 174 -7.22 8.10 6.54
CA ILE A 174 -7.92 9.39 6.48
C ILE A 174 -8.24 9.74 5.02
N GLY A 175 -7.28 9.58 4.09
CA GLY A 175 -7.49 9.82 2.66
C GLY A 175 -8.59 8.95 2.06
N GLY A 176 -8.55 7.63 2.31
CA GLY A 176 -9.56 6.69 1.82
C GLY A 176 -10.96 6.96 2.39
N VAL A 177 -11.07 7.12 3.72
CA VAL A 177 -12.35 7.37 4.39
C VAL A 177 -12.95 8.73 3.97
N SER A 178 -12.12 9.78 3.91
CA SER A 178 -12.60 11.09 3.43
C SER A 178 -13.06 11.05 1.98
N GLY A 179 -12.40 10.27 1.12
CA GLY A 179 -12.84 10.03 -0.26
C GLY A 179 -14.21 9.35 -0.32
N ILE A 180 -14.46 8.33 0.51
CA ILE A 180 -15.77 7.65 0.61
C ILE A 180 -16.85 8.64 1.06
N VAL A 181 -16.60 9.36 2.15
CA VAL A 181 -17.55 10.35 2.67
C VAL A 181 -17.86 11.42 1.61
N PHE A 182 -16.83 11.93 0.95
CA PHE A 182 -17.00 12.92 -0.10
C PHE A 182 -17.79 12.39 -1.29
N SER A 183 -17.49 11.18 -1.77
CA SER A 183 -18.24 10.52 -2.86
C SER A 183 -19.72 10.34 -2.52
N ILE A 184 -20.04 9.95 -1.28
CA ILE A 184 -21.42 9.85 -0.80
C ILE A 184 -22.11 11.23 -0.83
N ILE A 185 -21.49 12.27 -0.28
CA ILE A 185 -22.02 13.63 -0.24
C ILE A 185 -22.26 14.14 -1.67
N ARG A 186 -21.28 13.95 -2.56
CA ARG A 186 -21.37 14.34 -3.97
C ARG A 186 -22.58 13.72 -4.65
N ASN A 187 -22.79 12.42 -4.47
CA ASN A 187 -23.93 11.71 -5.09
C ASN A 187 -25.30 12.15 -4.54
N TYR A 188 -25.39 12.56 -3.24
CA TYR A 188 -26.63 13.03 -2.65
C TYR A 188 -26.96 14.49 -2.97
N ILE A 189 -25.96 15.38 -2.98
CA ILE A 189 -26.15 16.84 -3.09
C ILE A 189 -25.92 17.32 -4.54
N GLY A 190 -25.29 16.50 -5.40
CA GLY A 190 -24.92 16.89 -6.77
C GLY A 190 -23.79 17.92 -6.80
N PHE A 191 -22.95 17.98 -5.73
CA PHE A 191 -21.82 18.90 -5.66
C PHE A 191 -20.68 18.43 -6.55
N GLU A 192 -20.19 19.31 -7.43
CA GLU A 192 -19.01 19.07 -8.23
C GLU A 192 -17.80 19.82 -7.67
N ILE A 193 -16.63 19.18 -7.74
CA ILE A 193 -15.38 19.81 -7.35
C ILE A 193 -15.08 20.93 -8.37
N PRO A 194 -14.81 22.18 -7.95
CA PRO A 194 -14.39 23.23 -8.88
C PRO A 194 -13.17 22.79 -9.70
N GLU A 195 -13.17 23.07 -11.00
CA GLU A 195 -12.16 22.62 -11.96
C GLU A 195 -10.71 22.90 -11.52
N MET A 196 -10.47 24.07 -10.91
CA MET A 196 -9.13 24.43 -10.40
C MET A 196 -8.65 23.45 -9.30
N ILE A 197 -9.56 23.04 -8.41
CA ILE A 197 -9.26 22.12 -7.30
C ILE A 197 -9.11 20.70 -7.87
N ASP A 198 -9.99 20.30 -8.77
CA ASP A 198 -9.96 18.99 -9.43
C ASP A 198 -8.64 18.76 -10.16
N THR A 199 -8.24 19.73 -11.02
CA THR A 199 -6.97 19.70 -11.74
C THR A 199 -5.78 19.62 -10.79
N THR A 200 -5.80 20.35 -9.68
CA THR A 200 -4.73 20.32 -8.68
C THR A 200 -4.62 18.96 -8.02
N LEU A 201 -5.74 18.40 -7.57
CA LEU A 201 -5.80 17.08 -6.95
C LEU A 201 -5.37 15.98 -7.94
N PHE A 202 -5.80 16.08 -9.20
CA PHE A 202 -5.40 15.17 -10.27
C PHE A 202 -3.88 15.17 -10.49
N ASN A 203 -3.25 16.34 -10.53
CA ASN A 203 -1.79 16.47 -10.70
C ASN A 203 -1.04 15.85 -9.52
N ILE A 204 -1.51 16.09 -8.28
CA ILE A 204 -0.92 15.48 -7.08
C ILE A 204 -1.07 13.96 -7.13
N LYS A 205 -2.27 13.44 -7.41
CA LYS A 205 -2.56 12.01 -7.58
C LYS A 205 -1.60 11.38 -8.60
N SER A 206 -1.45 12.01 -9.76
CA SER A 206 -0.66 11.49 -10.88
C SER A 206 0.84 11.38 -10.54
N THR A 207 1.33 12.22 -9.65
CA THR A 207 2.72 12.20 -9.18
C THR A 207 2.99 11.11 -8.14
N ALA A 208 1.97 10.68 -7.39
CA ALA A 208 2.11 9.78 -6.24
C ALA A 208 2.74 8.44 -6.60
N THR A 209 2.19 7.74 -7.59
CA THR A 209 2.65 6.40 -8.01
C THR A 209 4.05 6.41 -8.63
N PRO A 210 4.37 7.27 -9.60
CA PRO A 210 5.73 7.32 -10.17
C PRO A 210 6.78 7.63 -9.11
N LEU A 211 6.54 8.62 -8.25
CA LEU A 211 7.48 8.97 -7.20
C LEU A 211 7.68 7.84 -6.20
N ALA A 212 6.61 7.15 -5.80
CA ALA A 212 6.70 6.01 -4.90
C ALA A 212 7.56 4.87 -5.45
N PHE A 213 7.45 4.55 -6.74
CA PHE A 213 8.30 3.53 -7.39
C PHE A 213 9.75 3.98 -7.54
N LEU A 214 9.99 5.24 -7.84
CA LEU A 214 11.34 5.82 -7.87
C LEU A 214 12.00 5.73 -6.49
N ILE A 215 11.29 6.08 -5.43
CA ILE A 215 11.78 5.97 -4.04
C ILE A 215 12.08 4.52 -3.69
N LEU A 216 11.15 3.60 -4.01
CA LEU A 216 11.33 2.17 -3.79
C LEU A 216 12.62 1.67 -4.47
N GLY A 217 12.85 2.08 -5.72
CA GLY A 217 14.09 1.78 -6.45
C GLY A 217 15.33 2.34 -5.78
N GLY A 218 15.26 3.57 -5.31
CA GLY A 218 16.35 4.24 -4.61
C GLY A 218 16.75 3.57 -3.29
N ASP A 219 15.80 2.99 -2.58
CA ASP A 219 16.01 2.27 -1.33
C ASP A 219 16.53 0.84 -1.52
N LEU A 220 16.56 0.30 -2.77
CA LEU A 220 17.04 -1.05 -3.03
C LEU A 220 18.54 -1.21 -2.76
N LYS A 221 18.87 -2.08 -1.81
CA LYS A 221 20.26 -2.46 -1.43
C LYS A 221 20.52 -3.92 -1.81
N PHE A 222 20.79 -4.20 -3.08
CA PHE A 222 21.01 -5.56 -3.58
C PHE A 222 22.07 -6.35 -2.80
N GLY A 223 23.16 -5.70 -2.35
CA GLY A 223 24.21 -6.37 -1.57
C GLY A 223 23.75 -6.88 -0.20
N SER A 224 22.81 -6.20 0.46
CA SER A 224 22.22 -6.65 1.73
C SER A 224 21.12 -7.70 1.50
N MET A 225 20.40 -7.62 0.40
CA MET A 225 19.39 -8.63 0.03
C MET A 225 20.02 -10.00 -0.21
N LEU A 226 21.10 -10.07 -1.00
CA LEU A 226 21.81 -11.33 -1.28
C LEU A 226 22.42 -11.94 -0.02
N ARG A 227 22.92 -11.13 0.91
CA ARG A 227 23.45 -11.60 2.19
C ARG A 227 22.35 -12.11 3.12
N ASN A 228 21.18 -11.46 3.13
CA ASN A 228 20.05 -11.83 3.98
C ASN A 228 19.26 -13.03 3.43
N ILE A 229 19.24 -13.27 2.12
CA ILE A 229 18.65 -14.46 1.52
C ILE A 229 19.32 -15.74 2.08
N LYS A 230 20.65 -15.76 2.21
CA LYS A 230 21.35 -16.88 2.86
C LYS A 230 20.91 -17.10 4.32
N PHE A 231 20.61 -16.04 5.06
CA PHE A 231 20.14 -16.16 6.45
C PHE A 231 18.63 -16.51 6.55
N SER A 232 17.80 -16.13 5.57
CA SER A 232 16.37 -16.44 5.56
C SER A 232 16.06 -17.88 5.09
N VAL A 233 16.97 -18.51 4.34
CA VAL A 233 16.80 -19.91 3.85
C VAL A 233 17.31 -20.92 4.89
N PHE A 234 18.18 -20.51 5.81
CA PHE A 234 18.80 -21.37 6.83
C PHE A 234 18.33 -21.07 8.28
N SER A 235 17.30 -20.25 8.46
CA SER A 235 16.65 -19.99 9.76
C SER A 235 15.26 -20.56 9.82
#